data_eb3422853a82674da3f396451f2a10ed
#
_entry.id   eb3422853a82674da3f396451f2a10ed
#
_cell.length_a   1.000
_cell.length_b   1.000
_cell.length_c   1.000
_cell.angle_alpha   90.00
_cell.angle_beta   90.00
_cell.angle_gamma   90.00
#
_symmetry.space_group_name_H-M   'P 1'
#
loop_
_entity.id
_entity.type
_entity.pdbx_description
1 polymer ?
#
loop_
_entity_poly.entity_id
_entity_poly.type
_entity_poly.pdbx_seq_one_letter_code
_entity_poly.pdbx_strand_id
1 'polypeptide(L)'
;MAHGPAAVDSDARERVLDAAERLFAERGYVGVTLRDIAAEVGIRHTSLYHHVPGGKEELFVEVTERHLARHREGLGRAVAGAGPEVRAQLHAVADWLLSQPPMDIVRMIYSDMPKIAPAQAERLSMAAFASLLAPIDAVLRGAEGRGEVAPRNLGLAAGGLLAMVESVYAIPEGVIATSGRSRREAAHELIDILLDGLYPR
;
A
#
# COMPACT_ATOMS: atom_id res chain seq x y z
N MET A 1 36.74 11.51 -1.57
CA MET A 1 36.50 10.42 -0.61
C MET A 1 36.01 9.23 -1.40
N ALA A 2 36.81 8.16 -1.50
CA ALA A 2 36.44 6.97 -2.27
C ALA A 2 35.36 6.18 -1.51
N HIS A 3 34.17 5.99 -2.10
CA HIS A 3 33.17 5.07 -1.59
C HIS A 3 33.74 3.64 -1.71
N GLY A 4 33.80 2.92 -0.60
CA GLY A 4 34.30 1.55 -0.59
C GLY A 4 33.36 0.61 -1.38
N PRO A 5 33.86 -0.56 -1.85
CA PRO A 5 33.11 -1.49 -2.70
C PRO A 5 31.79 -1.97 -2.09
N ALA A 6 31.68 -2.06 -0.79
CA ALA A 6 30.43 -2.44 -0.10
C ALA A 6 29.32 -1.37 -0.19
N ALA A 7 29.68 -0.07 -0.26
CA ALA A 7 28.71 1.01 -0.41
C ALA A 7 28.16 1.07 -1.84
N VAL A 8 29.00 0.77 -2.85
CA VAL A 8 28.59 0.72 -4.27
C VAL A 8 27.65 -0.45 -4.54
N ASP A 9 27.88 -1.60 -3.89
CA ASP A 9 27.04 -2.79 -4.04
C ASP A 9 25.67 -2.60 -3.36
N SER A 10 25.64 -1.93 -2.20
CA SER A 10 24.40 -1.53 -1.53
C SER A 10 23.54 -0.59 -2.38
N ASP A 11 24.16 0.44 -3.01
CA ASP A 11 23.44 1.38 -3.87
C ASP A 11 22.91 0.70 -5.14
N ALA A 12 23.67 -0.26 -5.71
CA ALA A 12 23.20 -1.04 -6.85
C ALA A 12 22.00 -1.93 -6.50
N ARG A 13 22.03 -2.54 -5.31
CA ARG A 13 20.91 -3.35 -4.83
C ARG A 13 19.64 -2.52 -4.58
N GLU A 14 19.76 -1.34 -3.96
CA GLU A 14 18.62 -0.44 -3.77
C GLU A 14 17.98 -0.04 -5.11
N ARG A 15 18.78 0.29 -6.13
CA ARG A 15 18.25 0.57 -7.48
C ARG A 15 17.49 -0.62 -8.08
N VAL A 16 17.95 -1.85 -7.84
CA VAL A 16 17.24 -3.07 -8.27
C VAL A 16 15.91 -3.19 -7.54
N LEU A 17 15.87 -2.98 -6.23
CA LEU A 17 14.65 -3.03 -5.43
C LEU A 17 13.65 -1.96 -5.87
N ASP A 18 14.09 -0.73 -6.10
CA ASP A 18 13.23 0.37 -6.54
C ASP A 18 12.64 0.13 -7.95
N ALA A 19 13.45 -0.39 -8.87
CA ALA A 19 12.99 -0.76 -10.21
C ALA A 19 12.00 -1.93 -10.17
N ALA A 20 12.28 -2.95 -9.36
CA ALA A 20 11.40 -4.10 -9.18
C ALA A 20 10.05 -3.68 -8.58
N GLU A 21 10.07 -2.84 -7.55
CA GLU A 21 8.85 -2.33 -6.92
C GLU A 21 7.97 -1.59 -7.93
N ARG A 22 8.55 -0.67 -8.72
CA ARG A 22 7.83 0.05 -9.78
C ARG A 22 7.22 -0.88 -10.81
N LEU A 23 8.04 -1.79 -11.36
CA LEU A 23 7.58 -2.71 -12.40
C LEU A 23 6.49 -3.65 -11.90
N PHE A 24 6.62 -4.21 -10.69
CA PHE A 24 5.59 -5.06 -10.11
C PHE A 24 4.31 -4.27 -9.78
N ALA A 25 4.41 -3.04 -9.33
CA ALA A 25 3.25 -2.18 -9.11
C ALA A 25 2.48 -1.92 -10.43
N GLU A 26 3.19 -1.65 -11.53
CA GLU A 26 2.59 -1.37 -12.83
C GLU A 26 2.02 -2.60 -13.52
N ARG A 27 2.75 -3.74 -13.51
CA ARG A 27 2.49 -4.90 -14.39
C ARG A 27 2.11 -6.19 -13.64
N GLY A 28 2.14 -6.18 -12.31
CA GLY A 28 1.94 -7.36 -11.48
C GLY A 28 3.11 -8.35 -11.52
N TYR A 29 3.01 -9.37 -10.67
CA TYR A 29 4.02 -10.41 -10.60
C TYR A 29 4.22 -11.14 -11.94
N VAL A 30 3.13 -11.53 -12.61
CA VAL A 30 3.20 -12.31 -13.84
C VAL A 30 3.78 -11.53 -15.01
N GLY A 31 3.45 -10.22 -15.09
CA GLY A 31 3.83 -9.34 -16.20
C GLY A 31 5.29 -8.86 -16.19
N VAL A 32 6.09 -9.21 -15.17
CA VAL A 32 7.48 -8.76 -15.02
C VAL A 32 8.44 -9.93 -15.07
N THR A 33 9.57 -9.77 -15.75
CA THR A 33 10.68 -10.74 -15.73
C THR A 33 11.93 -10.12 -15.09
N LEU A 34 12.85 -10.95 -14.62
CA LEU A 34 14.15 -10.47 -14.15
C LEU A 34 14.97 -9.72 -15.24
N ARG A 35 14.70 -10.04 -16.52
CA ARG A 35 15.31 -9.30 -17.65
C ARG A 35 14.78 -7.89 -17.77
N ASP A 36 13.49 -7.69 -17.54
CA ASP A 36 12.88 -6.35 -17.53
C ASP A 36 13.48 -5.49 -16.43
N ILE A 37 13.66 -6.05 -15.23
CA ILE A 37 14.29 -5.36 -14.10
C ILE A 37 15.75 -5.03 -14.39
N ALA A 38 16.51 -5.97 -14.94
CA ALA A 38 17.90 -5.73 -15.33
C ALA A 38 18.03 -4.62 -16.39
N ALA A 39 17.13 -4.61 -17.38
CA ALA A 39 17.08 -3.59 -18.42
C ALA A 39 16.74 -2.21 -17.83
N GLU A 40 15.78 -2.14 -16.92
CA GLU A 40 15.36 -0.91 -16.24
C GLU A 40 16.50 -0.27 -15.42
N VAL A 41 17.32 -1.11 -14.76
CA VAL A 41 18.46 -0.65 -13.95
C VAL A 41 19.70 -0.37 -14.82
N GLY A 42 19.71 -0.86 -16.06
CA GLY A 42 20.87 -0.73 -16.98
C GLY A 42 22.03 -1.68 -16.65
N ILE A 43 21.72 -2.87 -16.08
CA ILE A 43 22.72 -3.89 -15.75
C ILE A 43 22.53 -5.15 -16.60
N ARG A 44 23.59 -5.99 -16.68
CA ARG A 44 23.47 -7.30 -17.33
C ARG A 44 22.57 -8.21 -16.50
N HIS A 45 21.71 -9.00 -17.16
CA HIS A 45 20.85 -9.98 -16.51
C HIS A 45 21.61 -10.96 -15.60
N THR A 46 22.83 -11.37 -16.00
CA THR A 46 23.71 -12.20 -15.17
C THR A 46 24.17 -11.50 -13.88
N SER A 47 24.37 -10.19 -13.91
CA SER A 47 24.76 -9.41 -12.73
C SER A 47 23.61 -9.25 -11.75
N LEU A 48 22.36 -9.28 -12.23
CA LEU A 48 21.19 -9.19 -11.37
C LEU A 48 21.14 -10.32 -10.31
N TYR A 49 21.56 -11.53 -10.67
CA TYR A 49 21.55 -12.67 -9.74
C TYR A 49 22.47 -12.49 -8.52
N HIS A 50 23.47 -11.61 -8.58
CA HIS A 50 24.28 -11.26 -7.40
C HIS A 50 23.45 -10.46 -6.38
N HIS A 51 22.49 -9.64 -6.87
CA HIS A 51 21.64 -8.81 -6.03
C HIS A 51 20.35 -9.53 -5.61
N VAL A 52 19.94 -10.57 -6.36
CA VAL A 52 18.67 -11.29 -6.18
C VAL A 52 18.90 -12.81 -6.31
N PRO A 53 19.62 -13.44 -5.37
CA PRO A 53 19.97 -14.87 -5.46
C PRO A 53 18.74 -15.79 -5.41
N GLY A 54 17.67 -15.41 -4.71
CA GLY A 54 16.42 -16.16 -4.61
C GLY A 54 15.46 -15.95 -5.79
N GLY A 55 15.88 -15.19 -6.81
CA GLY A 55 15.13 -15.02 -8.04
C GLY A 55 13.93 -14.10 -7.90
N LYS A 56 13.01 -14.22 -8.87
CA LYS A 56 11.88 -13.29 -9.03
C LYS A 56 10.90 -13.32 -7.87
N GLU A 57 10.63 -14.50 -7.31
CA GLU A 57 9.65 -14.67 -6.24
C GLU A 57 10.14 -14.00 -4.94
N GLU A 58 11.39 -14.27 -4.55
CA GLU A 58 11.98 -13.64 -3.37
C GLU A 58 12.03 -12.13 -3.52
N LEU A 59 12.42 -11.64 -4.70
CA LEU A 59 12.43 -10.20 -5.00
C LEU A 59 11.03 -9.58 -4.90
N PHE A 60 10.02 -10.25 -5.44
CA PHE A 60 8.63 -9.79 -5.34
C PHE A 60 8.16 -9.69 -3.89
N VAL A 61 8.43 -10.73 -3.09
CA VAL A 61 8.10 -10.74 -1.67
C VAL A 61 8.81 -9.61 -0.93
N GLU A 62 10.11 -9.44 -1.14
CA GLU A 62 10.91 -8.42 -0.48
C GLU A 62 10.42 -7.00 -0.77
N VAL A 63 10.19 -6.66 -2.06
CA VAL A 63 9.74 -5.32 -2.41
C VAL A 63 8.31 -5.06 -1.98
N THR A 64 7.44 -6.09 -1.96
CA THR A 64 6.07 -5.96 -1.46
C THR A 64 6.07 -5.72 0.06
N GLU A 65 6.88 -6.44 0.83
CA GLU A 65 7.02 -6.20 2.27
C GLU A 65 7.59 -4.82 2.58
N ARG A 66 8.60 -4.38 1.82
CA ARG A 66 9.17 -3.03 1.93
C ARG A 66 8.10 -1.96 1.68
N HIS A 67 7.28 -2.13 0.67
CA HIS A 67 6.16 -1.25 0.38
C HIS A 67 5.12 -1.23 1.50
N LEU A 68 4.71 -2.41 1.99
CA LEU A 68 3.79 -2.54 3.11
C LEU A 68 4.33 -1.93 4.41
N ALA A 69 5.64 -2.09 4.70
CA ALA A 69 6.27 -1.47 5.86
C ALA A 69 6.20 0.07 5.81
N ARG A 70 6.42 0.68 4.63
CA ARG A 70 6.25 2.13 4.45
C ARG A 70 4.82 2.58 4.74
N HIS A 71 3.82 1.80 4.29
CA HIS A 71 2.42 2.09 4.59
C HIS A 71 2.14 2.04 6.10
N ARG A 72 2.60 1.00 6.79
CA ARG A 72 2.42 0.86 8.24
C ARG A 72 2.99 2.05 9.01
N GLU A 73 4.22 2.44 8.68
CA GLU A 73 4.87 3.58 9.33
C GLU A 73 4.21 4.91 8.99
N GLY A 74 3.85 5.09 7.73
CA GLY A 74 3.22 6.31 7.26
C GLY A 74 1.82 6.49 7.81
N LEU A 75 0.99 5.46 7.81
CA LEU A 75 -0.34 5.47 8.43
C LEU A 75 -0.23 5.74 9.95
N GLY A 76 0.73 5.10 10.63
CA GLY A 76 0.96 5.35 12.05
C GLY A 76 1.28 6.82 12.34
N ARG A 77 2.17 7.43 11.54
CA ARG A 77 2.50 8.86 11.67
C ARG A 77 1.30 9.76 11.33
N ALA A 78 0.56 9.45 10.26
CA ALA A 78 -0.60 10.23 9.84
C ALA A 78 -1.68 10.26 10.94
N VAL A 79 -2.03 9.10 11.48
CA VAL A 79 -3.01 8.98 12.58
C VAL A 79 -2.53 9.70 13.83
N ALA A 80 -1.27 9.52 14.24
CA ALA A 80 -0.71 10.17 15.42
C ALA A 80 -0.70 11.72 15.31
N GLY A 81 -0.53 12.25 14.10
CA GLY A 81 -0.53 13.69 13.83
C GLY A 81 -1.92 14.34 13.70
N ALA A 82 -2.98 13.55 13.53
CA ALA A 82 -4.33 14.05 13.21
C ALA A 82 -5.16 14.46 14.44
N GLY A 83 -4.67 14.21 15.64
CA GLY A 83 -5.45 14.46 16.88
C GLY A 83 -6.41 13.31 17.21
N PRO A 84 -7.31 13.49 18.21
CA PRO A 84 -8.10 12.40 18.76
C PRO A 84 -9.39 12.08 18.00
N GLU A 85 -9.87 12.98 17.15
CA GLU A 85 -11.16 12.83 16.48
C GLU A 85 -11.11 11.80 15.36
N VAL A 86 -12.07 10.86 15.32
CA VAL A 86 -12.12 9.78 14.35
C VAL A 86 -12.12 10.28 12.90
N ARG A 87 -12.88 11.34 12.60
CA ARG A 87 -12.96 11.93 11.25
C ARG A 87 -11.60 12.45 10.80
N ALA A 88 -10.91 13.21 11.64
CA ALA A 88 -9.58 13.74 11.35
C ALA A 88 -8.55 12.61 11.13
N GLN A 89 -8.60 11.57 11.96
CA GLN A 89 -7.70 10.42 11.82
C GLN A 89 -7.94 9.64 10.52
N LEU A 90 -9.20 9.42 10.13
CA LEU A 90 -9.52 8.73 8.89
C LEU A 90 -9.25 9.56 7.64
N HIS A 91 -9.44 10.88 7.70
CA HIS A 91 -8.99 11.79 6.63
C HIS A 91 -7.47 11.75 6.46
N ALA A 92 -6.70 11.73 7.57
CA ALA A 92 -5.25 11.59 7.50
C ALA A 92 -4.80 10.23 6.94
N VAL A 93 -5.54 9.16 7.21
CA VAL A 93 -5.35 7.84 6.56
C VAL A 93 -5.51 7.95 5.05
N ALA A 94 -6.60 8.58 4.57
CA ALA A 94 -6.84 8.78 3.15
C ALA A 94 -5.76 9.64 2.50
N ASP A 95 -5.37 10.74 3.15
CA ASP A 95 -4.31 11.62 2.68
C ASP A 95 -2.98 10.88 2.50
N TRP A 96 -2.62 10.03 3.45
CA TRP A 96 -1.44 9.19 3.34
C TRP A 96 -1.56 8.19 2.17
N LEU A 97 -2.64 7.45 2.10
CA LEU A 97 -2.86 6.47 1.02
C LEU A 97 -2.77 7.15 -0.35
N LEU A 98 -3.47 8.27 -0.54
CA LEU A 98 -3.46 9.02 -1.79
C LEU A 98 -2.12 9.70 -2.13
N SER A 99 -1.23 9.86 -1.16
CA SER A 99 0.13 10.37 -1.39
C SER A 99 1.10 9.31 -1.92
N GLN A 100 0.71 8.02 -1.86
CA GLN A 100 1.51 6.90 -2.34
C GLN A 100 1.03 6.44 -3.72
N PRO A 101 1.88 5.75 -4.50
CA PRO A 101 1.41 5.04 -5.69
C PRO A 101 0.29 4.06 -5.35
N PRO A 102 -0.76 3.94 -6.19
CA PRO A 102 -1.88 3.04 -5.93
C PRO A 102 -1.41 1.58 -5.81
N MET A 103 -1.91 0.88 -4.81
CA MET A 103 -1.69 -0.55 -4.66
C MET A 103 -2.93 -1.28 -5.20
N ASP A 104 -2.76 -2.02 -6.30
CA ASP A 104 -3.84 -2.86 -6.82
C ASP A 104 -4.00 -4.12 -5.95
N ILE A 105 -4.70 -3.95 -4.81
CA ILE A 105 -4.94 -5.01 -3.82
C ILE A 105 -5.72 -6.17 -4.44
N VAL A 106 -6.65 -5.88 -5.33
CA VAL A 106 -7.47 -6.89 -6.02
C VAL A 106 -6.57 -7.76 -6.91
N ARG A 107 -5.71 -7.13 -7.72
CA ARG A 107 -4.74 -7.86 -8.53
C ARG A 107 -3.78 -8.67 -7.66
N MET A 108 -3.25 -8.09 -6.59
CA MET A 108 -2.34 -8.77 -5.67
C MET A 108 -2.97 -10.05 -5.12
N ILE A 109 -4.21 -9.99 -4.63
CA ILE A 109 -4.89 -11.14 -4.02
C ILE A 109 -5.28 -12.20 -5.07
N TYR A 110 -5.86 -11.79 -6.19
CA TYR A 110 -6.47 -12.74 -7.14
C TYR A 110 -5.54 -13.15 -8.28
N SER A 111 -4.51 -12.38 -8.58
CA SER A 111 -3.62 -12.64 -9.73
C SER A 111 -2.19 -12.96 -9.32
N ASP A 112 -1.61 -12.23 -8.37
CA ASP A 112 -0.19 -12.34 -8.03
C ASP A 112 0.07 -13.40 -6.94
N MET A 113 -0.64 -13.34 -5.81
CA MET A 113 -0.47 -14.29 -4.71
C MET A 113 -0.68 -15.76 -5.09
N PRO A 114 -1.64 -16.15 -5.97
CA PRO A 114 -1.78 -17.52 -6.41
C PRO A 114 -0.61 -18.06 -7.26
N LYS A 115 0.33 -17.23 -7.67
CA LYS A 115 1.50 -17.56 -8.50
C LYS A 115 2.81 -17.70 -7.75
N ILE A 116 2.81 -17.46 -6.44
CA ILE A 116 3.96 -17.63 -5.54
C ILE A 116 3.71 -18.80 -4.58
N ALA A 117 4.75 -19.23 -3.87
CA ALA A 117 4.62 -20.30 -2.88
C ALA A 117 3.58 -19.95 -1.81
N PRO A 118 2.72 -20.90 -1.39
CA PRO A 118 1.65 -20.63 -0.42
C PRO A 118 2.13 -19.98 0.88
N ALA A 119 3.29 -20.38 1.40
CA ALA A 119 3.87 -19.79 2.59
C ALA A 119 4.24 -18.30 2.41
N GLN A 120 4.70 -17.92 1.21
CA GLN A 120 5.00 -16.51 0.89
C GLN A 120 3.71 -15.70 0.70
N ALA A 121 2.69 -16.28 0.08
CA ALA A 121 1.39 -15.65 -0.07
C ALA A 121 0.72 -15.38 1.28
N GLU A 122 0.78 -16.34 2.21
CA GLU A 122 0.29 -16.18 3.58
C GLU A 122 1.06 -15.07 4.32
N ARG A 123 2.39 -15.08 4.22
CA ARG A 123 3.26 -14.05 4.81
C ARG A 123 2.90 -12.66 4.31
N LEU A 124 2.73 -12.48 3.01
CA LEU A 124 2.31 -11.19 2.42
C LEU A 124 0.89 -10.79 2.83
N SER A 125 -0.04 -11.75 2.94
CA SER A 125 -1.41 -11.49 3.42
C SER A 125 -1.41 -10.95 4.84
N MET A 126 -0.62 -11.57 5.73
CA MET A 126 -0.47 -11.09 7.12
C MET A 126 0.20 -9.71 7.18
N ALA A 127 1.23 -9.49 6.37
CA ALA A 127 1.90 -8.20 6.27
C ALA A 127 0.94 -7.10 5.75
N ALA A 128 0.13 -7.39 4.75
CA ALA A 128 -0.87 -6.47 4.21
C ALA A 128 -1.93 -6.12 5.26
N PHE A 129 -2.45 -7.12 5.98
CA PHE A 129 -3.38 -6.88 7.08
C PHE A 129 -2.77 -5.97 8.14
N ALA A 130 -1.57 -6.30 8.64
CA ALA A 130 -0.89 -5.55 9.69
C ALA A 130 -0.51 -4.11 9.26
N SER A 131 -0.28 -3.89 7.96
CA SER A 131 0.20 -2.61 7.45
C SER A 131 -0.91 -1.67 6.98
N LEU A 132 -2.01 -2.20 6.46
CA LEU A 132 -3.09 -1.42 5.86
C LEU A 132 -4.37 -1.44 6.71
N LEU A 133 -4.82 -2.62 7.13
CA LEU A 133 -6.09 -2.78 7.81
C LEU A 133 -6.01 -2.54 9.32
N ALA A 134 -4.98 -3.07 9.99
CA ALA A 134 -4.84 -2.95 11.43
C ALA A 134 -4.76 -1.50 11.94
N PRO A 135 -4.07 -0.55 11.27
CA PRO A 135 -4.10 0.85 11.66
C PRO A 135 -5.49 1.49 11.58
N ILE A 136 -6.26 1.17 10.55
CA ILE A 136 -7.64 1.68 10.37
C ILE A 136 -8.57 1.07 11.42
N ASP A 137 -8.47 -0.24 11.66
CA ASP A 137 -9.23 -0.96 12.69
C ASP A 137 -8.96 -0.39 14.08
N ALA A 138 -7.70 -0.04 14.38
CA ALA A 138 -7.33 0.59 15.65
C ALA A 138 -7.97 1.97 15.84
N VAL A 139 -8.04 2.79 14.79
CA VAL A 139 -8.75 4.10 14.83
C VAL A 139 -10.23 3.89 15.13
N LEU A 140 -10.88 2.96 14.40
CA LEU A 140 -12.31 2.67 14.57
C LEU A 140 -12.62 2.07 15.96
N ARG A 141 -11.77 1.16 16.49
CA ARG A 141 -11.90 0.64 17.87
C ARG A 141 -11.77 1.72 18.91
N GLY A 142 -10.82 2.62 18.73
CA GLY A 142 -10.65 3.76 19.64
C GLY A 142 -11.90 4.64 19.66
N ALA A 143 -12.47 4.93 18.51
CA ALA A 143 -13.69 5.72 18.36
C ALA A 143 -14.93 4.99 18.94
N GLU A 144 -15.06 3.68 18.72
CA GLU A 144 -16.11 2.86 19.33
C GLU A 144 -16.02 2.89 20.87
N GLY A 145 -14.80 2.74 21.40
CA GLY A 145 -14.58 2.81 22.86
C GLY A 145 -14.92 4.18 23.48
N ARG A 146 -14.91 5.25 22.69
CA ARG A 146 -15.36 6.60 23.08
C ARG A 146 -16.84 6.86 22.78
N GLY A 147 -17.54 5.91 22.16
CA GLY A 147 -18.94 6.06 21.77
C GLY A 147 -19.17 6.98 20.57
N GLU A 148 -18.13 7.31 19.79
CA GLU A 148 -18.22 8.16 18.61
C GLU A 148 -18.82 7.42 17.40
N VAL A 149 -18.59 6.11 17.30
CA VAL A 149 -19.12 5.25 16.23
C VAL A 149 -19.60 3.93 16.80
N ALA A 150 -20.56 3.29 16.12
CA ALA A 150 -21.11 1.99 16.51
C ALA A 150 -21.19 1.03 15.30
N PRO A 151 -20.05 0.58 14.73
CA PRO A 151 -20.06 -0.33 13.60
C PRO A 151 -20.53 -1.73 14.03
N ARG A 152 -21.36 -2.38 13.22
CA ARG A 152 -21.76 -3.78 13.45
C ARG A 152 -20.59 -4.76 13.30
N ASN A 153 -19.60 -4.39 12.47
CA ASN A 153 -18.40 -5.18 12.19
C ASN A 153 -17.24 -4.23 11.87
N LEU A 154 -16.30 -4.11 12.82
CA LEU A 154 -15.13 -3.23 12.69
C LEU A 154 -14.23 -3.61 11.51
N GLY A 155 -13.94 -4.91 11.33
CA GLY A 155 -13.11 -5.38 10.23
C GLY A 155 -13.72 -5.08 8.86
N LEU A 156 -15.04 -5.22 8.72
CA LEU A 156 -15.74 -4.85 7.49
C LEU A 156 -15.71 -3.35 7.25
N ALA A 157 -15.87 -2.54 8.28
CA ALA A 157 -15.79 -1.08 8.18
C ALA A 157 -14.37 -0.63 7.77
N ALA A 158 -13.34 -1.21 8.39
CA ALA A 158 -11.94 -0.91 8.03
C ALA A 158 -11.61 -1.33 6.59
N GLY A 159 -12.03 -2.53 6.18
CA GLY A 159 -11.81 -3.01 4.80
C GLY A 159 -12.59 -2.20 3.77
N GLY A 160 -13.84 -1.85 4.09
CA GLY A 160 -14.67 -0.99 3.25
C GLY A 160 -14.06 0.39 3.06
N LEU A 161 -13.55 1.02 4.14
CA LEU A 161 -12.87 2.31 4.08
C LEU A 161 -11.62 2.25 3.19
N LEU A 162 -10.78 1.25 3.38
CA LEU A 162 -9.60 1.06 2.53
C LEU A 162 -10.00 0.92 1.06
N ALA A 163 -10.98 0.06 0.76
CA ALA A 163 -11.46 -0.16 -0.60
C ALA A 163 -12.06 1.12 -1.22
N MET A 164 -12.79 1.92 -0.45
CA MET A 164 -13.36 3.19 -0.90
C MET A 164 -12.27 4.20 -1.26
N VAL A 165 -11.24 4.35 -0.42
CA VAL A 165 -10.10 5.25 -0.71
C VAL A 165 -9.34 4.78 -1.95
N GLU A 166 -9.04 3.48 -2.05
CA GLU A 166 -8.36 2.90 -3.21
C GLU A 166 -9.20 3.07 -4.51
N SER A 167 -10.53 2.99 -4.42
CA SER A 167 -11.40 3.16 -5.59
C SER A 167 -11.30 4.55 -6.23
N VAL A 168 -10.89 5.57 -5.48
CA VAL A 168 -10.70 6.94 -6.01
C VAL A 168 -9.62 6.99 -7.09
N TYR A 169 -8.62 6.10 -7.03
CA TYR A 169 -7.62 5.98 -8.10
C TYR A 169 -8.19 5.45 -9.41
N ALA A 170 -9.22 4.60 -9.34
CA ALA A 170 -9.87 4.04 -10.52
C ALA A 170 -10.74 5.07 -11.26
N ILE A 171 -11.09 6.20 -10.62
CA ILE A 171 -11.87 7.25 -11.24
C ILE A 171 -10.94 8.10 -12.14
N PRO A 172 -11.21 8.20 -13.45
CA PRO A 172 -10.42 9.04 -14.34
C PRO A 172 -10.40 10.50 -13.87
N GLU A 173 -9.24 11.16 -13.99
CA GLU A 173 -9.09 12.57 -13.54
C GLU A 173 -10.13 13.52 -14.17
N GLY A 174 -10.43 13.33 -15.45
CA GLY A 174 -11.46 14.11 -16.13
C GLY A 174 -12.84 13.98 -15.50
N VAL A 175 -13.18 12.81 -14.93
CA VAL A 175 -14.46 12.59 -14.22
C VAL A 175 -14.44 13.29 -12.87
N ILE A 176 -13.38 13.18 -12.10
CA ILE A 176 -13.23 13.91 -10.82
C ILE A 176 -13.28 15.42 -11.07
N ALA A 177 -12.59 15.92 -12.08
CA ALA A 177 -12.57 17.34 -12.42
C ALA A 177 -13.95 17.89 -12.77
N THR A 178 -14.85 17.10 -13.37
CA THR A 178 -16.24 17.52 -13.66
C THR A 178 -17.06 17.78 -12.41
N SER A 179 -16.71 17.17 -11.28
CA SER A 179 -17.34 17.43 -9.98
C SER A 179 -16.81 18.69 -9.29
N GLY A 180 -15.77 19.32 -9.85
CA GLY A 180 -15.07 20.45 -9.22
C GLY A 180 -14.24 20.08 -7.99
N ARG A 181 -13.92 18.79 -7.80
CA ARG A 181 -13.22 18.27 -6.64
C ARG A 181 -11.86 17.67 -7.00
N SER A 182 -10.96 17.63 -6.04
CA SER A 182 -9.73 16.85 -6.09
C SER A 182 -9.99 15.40 -5.64
N ARG A 183 -9.08 14.48 -5.96
CA ARG A 183 -9.12 13.10 -5.43
C ARG A 183 -9.15 13.06 -3.91
N ARG A 184 -8.41 13.95 -3.25
CA ARG A 184 -8.41 14.10 -1.81
C ARG A 184 -9.79 14.43 -1.25
N GLU A 185 -10.46 15.45 -1.81
CA GLU A 185 -11.80 15.84 -1.40
C GLU A 185 -12.82 14.73 -1.64
N ALA A 186 -12.71 14.01 -2.75
CA ALA A 186 -13.57 12.87 -3.04
C ALA A 186 -13.38 11.74 -2.01
N ALA A 187 -12.14 11.42 -1.63
CA ALA A 187 -11.87 10.41 -0.61
C ALA A 187 -12.38 10.84 0.77
N HIS A 188 -12.21 12.10 1.15
CA HIS A 188 -12.75 12.63 2.41
C HIS A 188 -14.26 12.54 2.44
N GLU A 189 -14.95 12.89 1.37
CA GLU A 189 -16.41 12.78 1.28
C GLU A 189 -16.91 11.34 1.41
N LEU A 190 -16.22 10.37 0.78
CA LEU A 190 -16.55 8.96 0.94
C LEU A 190 -16.39 8.49 2.40
N ILE A 191 -15.34 8.95 3.07
CA ILE A 191 -15.14 8.67 4.51
C ILE A 191 -16.27 9.29 5.34
N ASP A 192 -16.66 10.53 5.04
CA ASP A 192 -17.73 11.23 5.74
C ASP A 192 -19.06 10.50 5.59
N ILE A 193 -19.39 10.05 4.38
CA ILE A 193 -20.57 9.22 4.11
C ILE A 193 -20.54 7.91 4.94
N LEU A 194 -19.38 7.25 5.00
CA LEU A 194 -19.24 6.04 5.81
C LEU A 194 -19.45 6.33 7.29
N LEU A 195 -18.80 7.38 7.81
CA LEU A 195 -18.91 7.76 9.22
C LEU A 195 -20.35 8.14 9.59
N ASP A 196 -21.04 8.91 8.77
CA ASP A 196 -22.43 9.30 9.01
C ASP A 196 -23.37 8.08 9.09
N GLY A 197 -23.04 6.99 8.38
CA GLY A 197 -23.72 5.70 8.52
C GLY A 197 -23.34 4.88 9.74
N LEU A 198 -22.24 5.23 10.43
CA LEU A 198 -21.73 4.53 11.62
C LEU A 198 -22.02 5.26 12.93
N TYR A 199 -22.49 6.51 12.89
CA TYR A 199 -22.85 7.21 14.12
C TYR A 199 -23.99 6.49 14.87
N PRO A 200 -23.95 6.46 16.21
CA PRO A 200 -25.03 5.93 17.03
C PRO A 200 -26.34 6.70 16.75
N ARG A 201 -27.43 5.97 16.56
CA ARG A 201 -28.79 6.54 16.40
C ARG A 201 -29.45 6.69 17.76
#